data_7405156432becd3447d3e29394f0fbe6
#
_entry.id   7405156432becd3447d3e29394f0fbe6
#
_cell.length_a   1.000
_cell.length_b   1.000
_cell.length_c   1.000
_cell.angle_alpha   90.00
_cell.angle_beta   90.00
_cell.angle_gamma   90.00
#
_symmetry.space_group_name_H-M   'P 1'
#
loop_
_entity.id
_entity.type
_entity.pdbx_description
1 polymer ?
#
loop_
_entity_poly.entity_id
_entity_poly.type
_entity_poly.pdbx_seq_one_letter_code
_entity_poly.pdbx_strand_id
1 'polypeptide(L)'
;VLVVESVADRLAELLQAEVAKLTVGDPFDNTDITPVIDNASADFIWGLIEDAQEKGAKALSPIKRENNLIWPGLFDYVTRDMKLAWEEPFGPVLPIIRVADANEALEIANESEFGLQSSVFTNDFKKAFEIAEKLEVGT
;
A
#
# COMPACT_ATOMS: atom_id res chain seq x y z
N VAL A 1 0.04 -3.13 2.34
CA VAL A 1 -0.84 -4.26 2.66
C VAL A 1 -0.04 -5.54 2.67
N LEU A 2 -0.09 -6.30 3.78
CA LEU A 2 0.47 -7.66 3.88
C LEU A 2 -0.66 -8.64 3.58
N VAL A 3 -0.48 -9.56 2.63
CA VAL A 3 -1.52 -10.49 2.19
C VAL A 3 -0.97 -11.91 2.05
N VAL A 4 -1.67 -12.88 2.63
CA VAL A 4 -1.28 -14.29 2.48
C VAL A 4 -1.45 -14.73 1.03
N GLU A 5 -0.43 -15.42 0.47
CA GLU A 5 -0.33 -15.81 -0.94
C GLU A 5 -1.61 -16.47 -1.48
N SER A 6 -2.25 -17.33 -0.67
CA SER A 6 -3.46 -18.06 -1.09
C SER A 6 -4.66 -17.18 -1.46
N VAL A 7 -4.68 -15.91 -1.05
CA VAL A 7 -5.77 -14.95 -1.35
C VAL A 7 -5.27 -13.71 -2.08
N ALA A 8 -3.95 -13.61 -2.33
CA ALA A 8 -3.30 -12.42 -2.87
C ALA A 8 -3.82 -12.05 -4.28
N ASP A 9 -3.92 -13.01 -5.18
CA ASP A 9 -4.42 -12.76 -6.54
C ASP A 9 -5.84 -12.19 -6.52
N ARG A 10 -6.70 -12.78 -5.70
CA ARG A 10 -8.09 -12.31 -5.59
C ARG A 10 -8.19 -10.92 -4.99
N LEU A 11 -7.37 -10.63 -3.96
CA LEU A 11 -7.30 -9.28 -3.38
C LEU A 11 -6.79 -8.26 -4.39
N ALA A 12 -5.72 -8.59 -5.12
CA ALA A 12 -5.13 -7.72 -6.13
C ALA A 12 -6.14 -7.35 -7.25
N GLU A 13 -6.89 -8.35 -7.76
CA GLU A 13 -7.97 -8.12 -8.73
C GLU A 13 -9.06 -7.16 -8.19
N LEU A 14 -9.51 -7.39 -6.95
CA LEU A 14 -10.54 -6.56 -6.33
C LEU A 14 -10.05 -5.13 -6.11
N LEU A 15 -8.82 -4.97 -5.59
CA LEU A 15 -8.22 -3.65 -5.40
C LEU A 15 -8.05 -2.92 -6.73
N GLN A 16 -7.57 -3.60 -7.77
CA GLN A 16 -7.44 -3.01 -9.10
C GLN A 16 -8.79 -2.50 -9.62
N ALA A 17 -9.86 -3.28 -9.43
CA ALA A 17 -11.20 -2.89 -9.83
C ALA A 17 -11.74 -1.68 -9.05
N GLU A 18 -11.41 -1.55 -7.76
CA GLU A 18 -11.80 -0.39 -6.94
C GLU A 18 -10.96 0.84 -7.29
N VAL A 19 -9.65 0.70 -7.43
CA VAL A 19 -8.75 1.80 -7.82
C VAL A 19 -9.12 2.39 -9.18
N ALA A 20 -9.57 1.56 -10.12
CA ALA A 20 -10.01 2.01 -11.44
C ALA A 20 -11.28 2.89 -11.43
N LYS A 21 -12.03 2.91 -10.33
CA LYS A 21 -13.23 3.76 -10.18
C LYS A 21 -12.91 5.16 -9.65
N LEU A 22 -11.70 5.34 -9.07
CA LEU A 22 -11.33 6.60 -8.44
C LEU A 22 -11.16 7.70 -9.48
N THR A 23 -11.78 8.83 -9.19
CA THR A 23 -11.65 10.06 -9.98
C THR A 23 -10.47 10.88 -9.48
N VAL A 24 -9.72 11.47 -10.40
CA VAL A 24 -8.49 12.21 -10.10
C VAL A 24 -8.57 13.62 -10.68
N GLY A 25 -8.32 14.66 -9.89
CA GLY A 25 -8.37 16.04 -10.38
C GLY A 25 -8.32 17.10 -9.31
N ASP A 26 -8.91 18.26 -9.64
CA ASP A 26 -8.98 19.40 -8.75
C ASP A 26 -9.89 19.13 -7.54
N PRO A 27 -9.52 19.52 -6.31
CA PRO A 27 -10.34 19.34 -5.11
C PRO A 27 -11.71 20.04 -5.16
N PHE A 28 -11.86 21.05 -6.01
CA PHE A 28 -13.15 21.73 -6.21
C PHE A 28 -14.10 20.98 -7.17
N ASP A 29 -13.62 19.97 -7.88
CA ASP A 29 -14.40 19.18 -8.84
C ASP A 29 -15.01 17.90 -8.22
N ASN A 30 -15.02 17.79 -6.90
CA ASN A 30 -15.51 16.61 -6.16
C ASN A 30 -14.85 15.29 -6.60
N THR A 31 -13.54 15.31 -6.73
CA THR A 31 -12.71 14.16 -7.09
C THR A 31 -12.23 13.39 -5.86
N ASP A 32 -11.98 12.08 -6.02
CA ASP A 32 -11.54 11.19 -4.93
C ASP A 32 -10.06 11.43 -4.59
N ILE A 33 -9.23 11.66 -5.61
CA ILE A 33 -7.79 11.87 -5.48
C ILE A 33 -7.46 13.29 -5.95
N THR A 34 -6.79 14.05 -5.09
CA THR A 34 -6.38 15.43 -5.32
C THR A 34 -4.86 15.58 -5.26
N PRO A 35 -4.28 16.71 -5.68
CA PRO A 35 -2.85 16.93 -5.60
C PRO A 35 -2.29 16.73 -4.18
N VAL A 36 -1.11 16.14 -4.06
CA VAL A 36 -0.35 16.15 -2.81
C VAL A 36 0.14 17.55 -2.50
N ILE A 37 0.61 17.78 -1.27
CA ILE A 37 0.81 19.13 -0.74
C ILE A 37 1.71 20.02 -1.61
N ASP A 38 2.78 19.44 -2.20
CA ASP A 38 3.71 20.17 -3.07
C ASP A 38 4.47 19.23 -4.03
N ASN A 39 5.29 19.83 -4.90
CA ASN A 39 6.10 19.05 -5.83
C ASN A 39 7.22 18.25 -5.14
N ALA A 40 7.76 18.70 -4.01
CA ALA A 40 8.80 17.97 -3.29
C ALA A 40 8.24 16.65 -2.72
N SER A 41 7.02 16.67 -2.16
CA SER A 41 6.30 15.46 -1.74
C SER A 41 6.00 14.55 -2.91
N ALA A 42 5.59 15.12 -4.05
CA ALA A 42 5.37 14.34 -5.26
C ALA A 42 6.66 13.70 -5.81
N ASP A 43 7.80 14.39 -5.75
CA ASP A 43 9.10 13.87 -6.14
C ASP A 43 9.54 12.72 -5.23
N PHE A 44 9.32 12.86 -3.93
CA PHE A 44 9.58 11.78 -2.96
C PHE A 44 8.75 10.53 -3.29
N ILE A 45 7.43 10.68 -3.43
CA ILE A 45 6.52 9.56 -3.76
C ILE A 45 6.93 8.92 -5.09
N TRP A 46 7.27 9.75 -6.08
CA TRP A 46 7.69 9.26 -7.39
C TRP A 46 8.98 8.43 -7.30
N GLY A 47 9.94 8.86 -6.49
CA GLY A 47 11.15 8.10 -6.22
C GLY A 47 10.90 6.74 -5.56
N LEU A 48 9.87 6.62 -4.70
CA LEU A 48 9.45 5.33 -4.14
C LEU A 48 8.86 4.40 -5.22
N ILE A 49 8.08 4.98 -6.13
CA ILE A 49 7.49 4.24 -7.27
C ILE A 49 8.59 3.72 -8.20
N GLU A 50 9.56 4.57 -8.55
CA GLU A 50 10.68 4.20 -9.42
C GLU A 50 11.54 3.09 -8.78
N ASP A 51 11.91 3.22 -7.50
CA ASP A 51 12.65 2.19 -6.76
C ASP A 51 11.89 0.84 -6.76
N ALA A 52 10.59 0.86 -6.54
CA ALA A 52 9.78 -0.35 -6.54
C ALA A 52 9.72 -1.01 -7.92
N GLN A 53 9.52 -0.22 -8.99
CA GLN A 53 9.48 -0.73 -10.36
C GLN A 53 10.84 -1.27 -10.83
N GLU A 54 11.94 -0.58 -10.52
CA GLU A 54 13.31 -1.02 -10.84
C GLU A 54 13.64 -2.36 -10.16
N LYS A 55 13.11 -2.60 -8.97
CA LYS A 55 13.29 -3.83 -8.19
C LYS A 55 12.27 -4.93 -8.52
N GLY A 56 11.34 -4.67 -9.45
CA GLY A 56 10.45 -5.68 -10.00
C GLY A 56 9.03 -5.71 -9.44
N ALA A 57 8.62 -4.70 -8.67
CA ALA A 57 7.21 -4.55 -8.31
C ALA A 57 6.34 -4.36 -9.56
N LYS A 58 5.18 -5.00 -9.57
CA LYS A 58 4.26 -4.98 -10.69
C LYS A 58 3.19 -3.91 -10.49
N ALA A 59 3.18 -2.88 -11.32
CA ALA A 59 2.09 -1.91 -11.33
C ALA A 59 0.80 -2.55 -11.84
N LEU A 60 -0.27 -2.48 -11.05
CA LEU A 60 -1.61 -2.98 -11.39
C LEU A 60 -2.55 -1.86 -11.85
N SER A 61 -2.15 -0.60 -11.71
CA SER A 61 -2.85 0.58 -12.20
C SER A 61 -1.93 1.41 -13.11
N PRO A 62 -2.47 2.26 -13.99
CA PRO A 62 -1.67 3.20 -14.77
C PRO A 62 -0.90 4.16 -13.87
N ILE A 63 0.43 4.22 -14.05
CA ILE A 63 1.29 5.13 -13.29
C ILE A 63 1.40 6.45 -14.05
N LYS A 64 0.88 7.51 -13.46
CA LYS A 64 0.84 8.84 -14.06
C LYS A 64 1.04 9.92 -13.02
N ARG A 65 1.74 10.99 -13.40
CA ARG A 65 1.95 12.19 -12.59
C ARG A 65 1.86 13.45 -13.46
N GLU A 66 1.24 14.49 -12.94
CA GLU A 66 1.25 15.85 -13.49
C GLU A 66 1.54 16.84 -12.36
N ASN A 67 2.76 17.38 -12.31
CA ASN A 67 3.25 18.22 -11.20
C ASN A 67 3.13 17.49 -9.84
N ASN A 68 2.31 18.02 -8.93
CA ASN A 68 2.01 17.39 -7.63
C ASN A 68 0.70 16.57 -7.63
N LEU A 69 0.08 16.35 -8.77
CA LEU A 69 -1.04 15.41 -8.92
C LEU A 69 -0.50 14.03 -9.36
N ILE A 70 -0.71 13.02 -8.52
CA ILE A 70 -0.30 11.64 -8.76
C ILE A 70 -1.56 10.78 -8.86
N TRP A 71 -1.67 9.98 -9.92
CA TRP A 71 -2.73 8.99 -10.07
C TRP A 71 -2.53 7.83 -9.11
N PRO A 72 -3.61 7.18 -8.59
CA PRO A 72 -3.50 6.12 -7.61
C PRO A 72 -2.69 4.93 -8.16
N GLY A 73 -1.54 4.69 -7.54
CA GLY A 73 -0.61 3.60 -7.86
C GLY A 73 -0.87 2.38 -6.99
N LEU A 74 -1.23 1.25 -7.62
CA LEU A 74 -1.34 -0.04 -6.96
C LEU A 74 -0.19 -0.94 -7.41
N PHE A 75 0.62 -1.42 -6.47
CA PHE A 75 1.80 -2.23 -6.75
C PHE A 75 1.72 -3.60 -6.07
N ASP A 76 1.85 -4.67 -6.86
CA ASP A 76 1.95 -6.04 -6.38
C ASP A 76 3.41 -6.53 -6.43
N TYR A 77 3.71 -7.60 -5.70
CA TYR A 77 5.05 -8.17 -5.56
C TYR A 77 6.07 -7.18 -4.98
N VAL A 78 5.62 -6.29 -4.10
CA VAL A 78 6.54 -5.45 -3.34
C VAL A 78 7.30 -6.31 -2.34
N THR A 79 8.61 -6.14 -2.28
CA THR A 79 9.53 -6.91 -1.43
C THR A 79 10.18 -6.03 -0.36
N ARG A 80 10.75 -6.64 0.68
CA ARG A 80 11.33 -5.96 1.85
C ARG A 80 12.57 -5.09 1.52
N ASP A 81 13.20 -5.27 0.37
CA ASP A 81 14.32 -4.44 -0.10
C ASP A 81 13.87 -3.17 -0.86
N MET A 82 12.57 -3.02 -1.11
CA MET A 82 11.99 -1.84 -1.74
C MET A 82 11.65 -0.78 -0.71
N LYS A 83 11.97 0.49 -1.01
CA LYS A 83 11.64 1.61 -0.12
C LYS A 83 10.14 1.73 0.12
N LEU A 84 9.32 1.45 -0.89
CA LEU A 84 7.86 1.49 -0.81
C LEU A 84 7.28 0.52 0.23
N ALA A 85 8.04 -0.50 0.68
CA ALA A 85 7.61 -1.40 1.75
C ALA A 85 7.61 -0.73 3.14
N TRP A 86 8.46 0.29 3.34
CA TRP A 86 8.77 0.84 4.66
C TRP A 86 8.45 2.33 4.81
N GLU A 87 8.63 3.10 3.74
CA GLU A 87 8.42 4.55 3.78
C GLU A 87 6.93 4.90 3.78
N GLU A 88 6.55 5.94 4.50
CA GLU A 88 5.18 6.46 4.54
C GLU A 88 5.00 7.53 3.44
N PRO A 89 4.31 7.22 2.31
CA PRO A 89 4.33 8.08 1.13
C PRO A 89 3.46 9.34 1.22
N PHE A 90 2.55 9.46 2.19
CA PHE A 90 1.57 10.56 2.24
C PHE A 90 0.95 10.89 0.88
N GLY A 91 0.57 9.86 0.13
CA GLY A 91 0.02 10.00 -1.21
C GLY A 91 -0.67 8.73 -1.71
N PRO A 92 -1.22 8.76 -2.93
CA PRO A 92 -2.12 7.71 -3.42
C PRO A 92 -1.34 6.49 -3.95
N VAL A 93 -0.53 5.85 -3.13
CA VAL A 93 0.25 4.67 -3.51
C VAL A 93 0.02 3.55 -2.51
N LEU A 94 -0.35 2.37 -3.02
CA LEU A 94 -0.66 1.20 -2.20
C LEU A 94 0.22 0.00 -2.60
N PRO A 95 1.21 -0.39 -1.75
CA PRO A 95 1.98 -1.59 -1.95
C PRO A 95 1.26 -2.84 -1.42
N ILE A 96 1.36 -3.94 -2.17
CA ILE A 96 0.96 -5.29 -1.76
C ILE A 96 2.22 -6.13 -1.58
N ILE A 97 2.43 -6.60 -0.36
CA ILE A 97 3.51 -7.52 0.00
C ILE A 97 2.86 -8.89 0.24
N ARG A 98 3.25 -9.88 -0.54
CA ARG A 98 2.76 -11.25 -0.43
C ARG A 98 3.57 -11.99 0.62
N VAL A 99 2.89 -12.73 1.49
CA VAL A 99 3.49 -13.51 2.56
C VAL A 99 3.00 -14.96 2.55
N ALA A 100 3.80 -15.86 3.08
CA ALA A 100 3.43 -17.28 3.13
C ALA A 100 2.27 -17.54 4.12
N ASP A 101 2.30 -16.86 5.27
CA ASP A 101 1.29 -17.03 6.32
C ASP A 101 1.16 -15.79 7.23
N ALA A 102 0.29 -15.91 8.23
CA ALA A 102 0.01 -14.83 9.17
C ALA A 102 1.18 -14.53 10.14
N ASN A 103 2.10 -15.48 10.37
CA ASN A 103 3.24 -15.26 11.23
C ASN A 103 4.28 -14.38 10.51
N GLU A 104 4.54 -14.65 9.23
CA GLU A 104 5.38 -13.80 8.39
C GLU A 104 4.80 -12.40 8.27
N ALA A 105 3.47 -12.27 8.10
CA ALA A 105 2.81 -10.98 8.09
C ALA A 105 3.04 -10.20 9.38
N LEU A 106 2.91 -10.86 10.53
CA LEU A 106 3.13 -10.27 11.85
C LEU A 106 4.60 -9.83 12.04
N GLU A 107 5.54 -10.67 11.63
CA GLU A 107 6.98 -10.35 11.68
C GLU A 107 7.27 -9.07 10.88
N ILE A 108 6.85 -9.01 9.63
CA ILE A 108 7.06 -7.83 8.78
C ILE A 108 6.36 -6.60 9.34
N ALA A 109 5.14 -6.74 9.87
CA ALA A 109 4.42 -5.61 10.45
C ALA A 109 5.15 -5.01 11.64
N ASN A 110 5.73 -5.85 12.51
CA ASN A 110 6.46 -5.41 13.71
C ASN A 110 7.89 -4.92 13.41
N GLU A 111 8.44 -5.14 12.22
CA GLU A 111 9.70 -4.55 11.79
C GLU A 111 9.57 -3.07 11.39
N SER A 112 8.35 -2.60 11.14
CA SER A 112 8.10 -1.21 10.75
C SER A 112 8.45 -0.25 11.91
N GLU A 113 9.10 0.87 11.58
CA GLU A 113 9.30 1.98 12.52
C GLU A 113 8.00 2.73 12.83
N PHE A 114 6.95 2.51 12.04
CA PHE A 114 5.61 3.09 12.22
C PHE A 114 4.69 2.10 12.92
N GLY A 115 3.83 2.60 13.79
CA GLY A 115 2.95 1.74 14.59
C GLY A 115 1.75 2.49 15.18
N LEU A 116 1.16 3.43 14.42
CA LEU A 116 0.01 4.18 14.90
C LEU A 116 -1.25 3.32 14.94
N GLN A 117 -1.55 2.64 13.84
CA GLN A 117 -2.76 1.84 13.67
C GLN A 117 -2.52 0.63 12.76
N SER A 118 -3.20 -0.47 13.07
CA SER A 118 -3.23 -1.65 12.22
C SER A 118 -4.64 -2.24 12.11
N SER A 119 -4.87 -3.04 11.09
CA SER A 119 -6.14 -3.76 10.89
C SER A 119 -5.88 -5.18 10.43
N VAL A 120 -6.60 -6.13 11.01
CA VAL A 120 -6.52 -7.55 10.67
C VAL A 120 -7.83 -8.01 10.03
N PHE A 121 -7.77 -8.54 8.83
CA PHE A 121 -8.91 -9.06 8.09
C PHE A 121 -8.81 -10.59 8.01
N THR A 122 -9.68 -11.29 8.72
CA THR A 122 -9.76 -12.76 8.72
C THR A 122 -11.15 -13.24 9.14
N ASN A 123 -11.55 -14.41 8.69
CA ASN A 123 -12.76 -15.08 9.14
C ASN A 123 -12.52 -15.98 10.38
N ASP A 124 -11.27 -16.12 10.79
CA ASP A 124 -10.88 -16.88 11.99
C ASP A 124 -10.72 -15.91 13.18
N PHE A 125 -11.73 -15.91 14.06
CA PHE A 125 -11.78 -15.04 15.24
C PHE A 125 -10.60 -15.28 16.21
N LYS A 126 -10.21 -16.54 16.41
CA LYS A 126 -9.07 -16.89 17.26
C LYS A 126 -7.77 -16.30 16.70
N LYS A 127 -7.55 -16.48 15.40
CA LYS A 127 -6.40 -15.93 14.71
C LYS A 127 -6.37 -14.38 14.76
N ALA A 128 -7.54 -13.73 14.63
CA ALA A 128 -7.62 -12.27 14.75
C ALA A 128 -7.08 -11.78 16.10
N PHE A 129 -7.50 -12.42 17.19
CA PHE A 129 -7.04 -12.08 18.54
C PHE A 129 -5.55 -12.38 18.74
N GLU A 130 -5.09 -13.56 18.33
CA GLU A 130 -3.67 -13.95 18.44
C GLU A 130 -2.73 -12.98 17.71
N ILE A 131 -3.17 -12.43 16.58
CA ILE A 131 -2.40 -11.43 15.83
C ILE A 131 -2.48 -10.08 16.55
N ALA A 132 -3.68 -9.62 16.94
CA ALA A 132 -3.89 -8.33 17.59
C ALA A 132 -3.09 -8.20 18.91
N GLU A 133 -2.97 -9.28 19.68
CA GLU A 133 -2.17 -9.28 20.92
C GLU A 133 -0.64 -9.17 20.68
N LYS A 134 -0.19 -9.48 19.47
CA LYS A 134 1.25 -9.50 19.14
C LYS A 134 1.69 -8.34 18.26
N LEU A 135 0.74 -7.59 17.69
CA LEU A 135 1.05 -6.39 16.91
C LEU A 135 1.57 -5.28 17.82
N GLU A 136 2.71 -4.71 17.47
CA GLU A 136 3.35 -3.60 18.18
C GLU A 136 2.85 -2.26 17.63
N VAL A 137 1.55 -1.99 17.83
CA VAL A 137 0.86 -0.79 17.32
C VAL A 137 0.03 -0.13 18.40
N GLY A 138 -0.34 1.15 18.20
CA GLY A 138 -1.11 1.94 19.16
C GLY A 138 -2.59 1.55 19.22
N THR A 139 -3.18 1.16 18.11
CA THR A 139 -4.60 0.72 18.01
C THR A 139 -4.77 -0.34 16.94
#